data_a394e512e4267b0c5e4da39f69e2a88b
#
_entry.id   a394e512e4267b0c5e4da39f69e2a88b
#
_cell.length_a   1.000
_cell.length_b   1.000
_cell.length_c   1.000
_cell.angle_alpha   90.00
_cell.angle_beta   90.00
_cell.angle_gamma   90.00
#
_symmetry.space_group_name_H-M   'P 1'
#
loop_
_entity.id
_entity.type
_entity.pdbx_description
1 polymer ?
#
loop_
_entity_poly.entity_id
_entity_poly.type
_entity_poly.pdbx_seq_one_letter_code
_entity_poly.pdbx_strand_id
1 'polypeptide(L)'
;MVDVREQQELAMAPFPGDVVHLPLSGAQQWMDGLPARFSSDQEVVVLCHAGVRSWQFGCWLLAQMPELKVWNLEGGIDAWSTQVDSSVPRY
;
A
#
# COMPACT_ATOMS: atom_id res chain seq x y z
N MET A 1 0.57 -1.38 -7.47
CA MET A 1 0.78 -0.59 -6.22
C MET A 1 -0.44 -0.71 -5.34
N VAL A 2 -0.25 -1.00 -4.09
CA VAL A 2 -1.32 -1.14 -3.09
C VAL A 2 -1.17 -0.04 -2.04
N ASP A 3 -2.26 0.71 -1.81
CA ASP A 3 -2.32 1.77 -0.80
C ASP A 3 -3.18 1.29 0.37
N VAL A 4 -2.59 1.16 1.55
CA VAL A 4 -3.29 0.65 2.74
C VAL A 4 -3.76 1.76 3.67
N ARG A 5 -3.65 3.01 3.23
CA ARG A 5 -4.11 4.18 4.00
C ARG A 5 -5.64 4.24 4.06
N GLU A 6 -6.14 5.04 4.99
CA GLU A 6 -7.57 5.25 5.10
C GLU A 6 -8.09 6.20 4.01
N GLN A 7 -9.40 6.16 3.79
CA GLN A 7 -10.06 6.97 2.74
C GLN A 7 -9.74 8.47 2.88
N GLN A 8 -9.75 8.99 4.09
CA GLN A 8 -9.48 10.41 4.34
C GLN A 8 -8.05 10.79 3.94
N GLU A 9 -7.11 9.89 4.13
CA GLU A 9 -5.71 10.13 3.76
C GLU A 9 -5.55 10.22 2.24
N LEU A 10 -6.24 9.36 1.51
CA LEU A 10 -6.23 9.41 0.05
C LEU A 10 -6.83 10.71 -0.46
N ALA A 11 -7.88 11.20 0.20
CA ALA A 11 -8.50 12.47 -0.17
C ALA A 11 -7.56 13.66 0.05
N MET A 12 -6.73 13.61 1.10
CA MET A 12 -5.76 14.66 1.40
C MET A 12 -4.55 14.64 0.49
N ALA A 13 -4.03 13.45 0.17
CA ALA A 13 -2.79 13.30 -0.58
C ALA A 13 -2.83 12.01 -1.42
N PRO A 14 -3.53 12.00 -2.56
CA PRO A 14 -3.56 10.83 -3.42
C PRO A 14 -2.18 10.55 -4.00
N PHE A 15 -1.86 9.27 -4.16
CA PHE A 15 -0.65 8.88 -4.89
C PHE A 15 -0.84 9.21 -6.38
N PRO A 16 0.18 9.79 -7.04
CA PRO A 16 0.06 10.19 -8.46
C PRO A 16 0.20 9.00 -9.41
N GLY A 17 -0.69 8.06 -9.35
CA GLY A 17 -0.71 6.86 -10.18
C GLY A 17 -1.84 5.95 -9.76
N ASP A 18 -2.03 4.86 -10.49
CA ASP A 18 -3.07 3.90 -10.18
C ASP A 18 -2.68 3.06 -8.98
N VAL A 19 -3.59 2.97 -8.01
CA VAL A 19 -3.41 2.15 -6.82
C VAL A 19 -4.63 1.26 -6.59
N VAL A 20 -4.40 0.10 -6.01
CA VAL A 20 -5.47 -0.72 -5.43
C VAL A 20 -5.60 -0.27 -3.97
N HIS A 21 -6.76 0.26 -3.61
CA HIS A 21 -6.99 0.78 -2.26
C HIS A 21 -7.51 -0.34 -1.34
N LEU A 22 -6.70 -0.70 -0.35
CA LEU A 22 -7.04 -1.73 0.63
C LEU A 22 -6.87 -1.14 2.04
N PRO A 23 -7.81 -0.28 2.49
CA PRO A 23 -7.69 0.36 3.79
C PRO A 23 -7.70 -0.69 4.90
N LEU A 24 -6.76 -0.60 5.84
CA LEU A 24 -6.61 -1.61 6.88
C LEU A 24 -7.83 -1.69 7.79
N SER A 25 -8.54 -0.59 8.01
CA SER A 25 -9.78 -0.60 8.79
C SER A 25 -10.87 -1.43 8.16
N GLY A 26 -10.82 -1.66 6.83
CA GLY A 26 -11.77 -2.47 6.10
C GLY A 26 -11.27 -3.87 5.77
N ALA A 27 -10.25 -4.35 6.44
CA ALA A 27 -9.61 -5.63 6.12
C ALA A 27 -10.57 -6.80 6.06
N GLN A 28 -11.60 -6.83 6.90
CA GLN A 28 -12.61 -7.90 6.90
C GLN A 28 -13.38 -7.98 5.59
N GLN A 29 -13.46 -6.87 4.85
CA GLN A 29 -14.21 -6.81 3.59
C GLN A 29 -13.40 -7.33 2.40
N TRP A 30 -12.07 -7.19 2.41
CA TRP A 30 -11.25 -7.55 1.26
C TRP A 30 -10.29 -8.72 1.53
N MET A 31 -10.07 -9.10 2.78
CA MET A 31 -9.04 -10.07 3.15
C MET A 31 -9.24 -11.44 2.50
N ASP A 32 -10.47 -11.96 2.52
CA ASP A 32 -10.77 -13.28 1.98
C ASP A 32 -10.64 -13.37 0.46
N GLY A 33 -10.87 -12.26 -0.23
CA GLY A 33 -10.75 -12.19 -1.69
C GLY A 33 -9.35 -11.88 -2.19
N LEU A 34 -8.40 -11.65 -1.28
CA LEU A 34 -7.09 -11.13 -1.64
C LEU A 34 -6.27 -12.08 -2.50
N PRO A 35 -6.22 -13.41 -2.24
CA PRO A 35 -5.45 -14.32 -3.09
C PRO A 35 -5.87 -14.30 -4.56
N ALA A 36 -7.14 -14.00 -4.86
CA ALA A 36 -7.63 -13.92 -6.22
C ALA A 36 -7.22 -12.62 -6.94
N ARG A 37 -6.76 -11.60 -6.19
CA ARG A 37 -6.36 -10.30 -6.75
C ARG A 37 -4.96 -10.30 -7.33
N PHE A 38 -4.09 -11.19 -6.85
CA PHE A 38 -2.68 -11.21 -7.22
C PHE A 38 -2.31 -12.53 -7.88
N SER A 39 -1.55 -12.46 -8.96
CA SER A 39 -0.92 -13.64 -9.54
C SER A 39 0.26 -14.07 -8.66
N SER A 40 0.59 -15.36 -8.65
CA SER A 40 1.63 -15.90 -7.77
C SER A 40 3.03 -15.34 -8.04
N ASP A 41 3.27 -14.78 -9.23
CA ASP A 41 4.56 -14.21 -9.63
C ASP A 41 4.53 -12.68 -9.71
N GLN A 42 3.45 -12.06 -9.26
CA GLN A 42 3.28 -10.61 -9.35
C GLN A 42 4.17 -9.89 -8.36
N GLU A 43 4.68 -8.73 -8.76
CA GLU A 43 5.33 -7.79 -7.85
C GLU A 43 4.29 -6.83 -7.27
N VAL A 44 4.30 -6.69 -5.94
CA VAL A 44 3.38 -5.83 -5.21
C VAL A 44 4.19 -4.79 -4.43
N VAL A 45 3.93 -3.52 -4.70
CA VAL A 45 4.51 -2.41 -3.93
C VAL A 45 3.41 -1.85 -3.03
N VAL A 46 3.69 -1.78 -1.74
CA VAL A 46 2.73 -1.33 -0.73
C VAL A 46 3.16 0.00 -0.16
N LEU A 47 2.21 0.92 0.00
CA LEU A 47 2.50 2.23 0.58
C LEU A 47 1.50 2.59 1.69
N CYS A 48 1.95 3.43 2.61
CA CYS A 48 1.13 4.11 3.60
C CYS A 48 1.70 5.51 3.84
N HIS A 49 1.38 6.15 4.98
CA HIS A 49 1.91 7.49 5.27
C HIS A 49 3.43 7.49 5.45
N ALA A 50 3.95 6.66 6.36
CA ALA A 50 5.38 6.65 6.74
C ALA A 50 6.08 5.30 6.57
N GLY A 51 5.39 4.28 6.09
CA GLY A 51 5.99 2.97 5.81
C GLY A 51 5.73 1.88 6.85
N VAL A 52 5.09 2.19 7.98
CA VAL A 52 4.87 1.22 9.08
C VAL A 52 3.69 0.29 8.78
N ARG A 53 2.53 0.86 8.47
CA ARG A 53 1.32 0.06 8.15
C ARG A 53 1.54 -0.79 6.91
N SER A 54 2.20 -0.24 5.90
CA SER A 54 2.48 -0.95 4.66
C SER A 54 3.47 -2.09 4.88
N TRP A 55 4.45 -1.91 5.77
CA TRP A 55 5.37 -2.97 6.14
C TRP A 55 4.64 -4.12 6.84
N GLN A 56 3.74 -3.81 7.78
CA GLN A 56 2.94 -4.81 8.48
C GLN A 56 2.04 -5.58 7.52
N PHE A 57 1.37 -4.88 6.61
CA PHE A 57 0.54 -5.50 5.58
C PHE A 57 1.39 -6.41 4.67
N GLY A 58 2.56 -5.93 4.24
CA GLY A 58 3.45 -6.70 3.38
C GLY A 58 3.93 -8.00 4.03
N CYS A 59 4.25 -7.98 5.32
CA CYS A 59 4.62 -9.17 6.06
C CYS A 59 3.46 -10.16 6.13
N TRP A 60 2.26 -9.68 6.40
CA TRP A 60 1.07 -10.52 6.41
C TRP A 60 0.81 -11.15 5.05
N LEU A 61 0.91 -10.33 3.99
CA LEU A 61 0.66 -10.80 2.61
C LEU A 61 1.65 -11.90 2.21
N LEU A 62 2.93 -11.75 2.55
CA LEU A 62 3.94 -12.76 2.28
C LEU A 62 3.67 -14.05 3.04
N ALA A 63 3.12 -13.97 4.25
CA ALA A 63 2.73 -15.16 5.02
C ALA A 63 1.58 -15.92 4.35
N GLN A 64 0.67 -15.20 3.67
CA GLN A 64 -0.46 -15.81 2.96
C GLN A 64 -0.07 -16.31 1.57
N MET A 65 0.81 -15.57 0.88
CA MET A 65 1.19 -15.84 -0.51
C MET A 65 2.71 -15.74 -0.64
N PRO A 66 3.48 -16.78 -0.20
CA PRO A 66 4.95 -16.69 -0.15
C PRO A 66 5.62 -16.56 -1.52
N GLU A 67 4.92 -16.84 -2.62
CA GLU A 67 5.46 -16.68 -3.97
C GLU A 67 5.50 -15.23 -4.45
N LEU A 68 4.76 -14.33 -3.81
CA LEU A 68 4.73 -12.93 -4.21
C LEU A 68 6.05 -12.24 -3.93
N LYS A 69 6.39 -11.27 -4.77
CA LYS A 69 7.45 -10.31 -4.50
C LYS A 69 6.81 -9.05 -3.94
N VAL A 70 6.99 -8.82 -2.65
CA VAL A 70 6.37 -7.71 -1.95
C VAL A 70 7.43 -6.70 -1.54
N TRP A 71 7.20 -5.44 -1.90
CA TRP A 71 8.07 -4.32 -1.61
C TRP A 71 7.32 -3.30 -0.76
N ASN A 72 7.97 -2.80 0.28
CA ASN A 72 7.44 -1.68 1.05
C ASN A 72 8.03 -0.39 0.49
N LEU A 73 7.17 0.61 0.19
CA LEU A 73 7.66 1.95 -0.15
C LEU A 73 8.19 2.61 1.12
N GLU A 74 9.50 2.58 1.29
CA GLU A 74 10.17 3.05 2.49
C GLU A 74 9.90 4.54 2.71
N GLY A 75 9.50 4.89 3.92
CA GLY A 75 9.11 6.26 4.25
C GLY A 75 7.72 6.64 3.75
N GLY A 76 7.05 5.78 2.99
CA GLY A 76 5.68 5.98 2.54
C GLY A 76 5.51 7.20 1.63
N ILE A 77 4.26 7.68 1.55
CA ILE A 77 3.95 8.85 0.72
C ILE A 77 4.58 10.13 1.27
N ASP A 78 4.90 10.17 2.55
CA ASP A 78 5.59 11.33 3.13
C ASP A 78 6.98 11.49 2.52
N ALA A 79 7.78 10.43 2.48
CA ALA A 79 9.09 10.47 1.82
C ALA A 79 8.97 10.69 0.31
N TRP A 80 7.96 10.12 -0.32
CA TRP A 80 7.68 10.36 -1.74
C TRP A 80 7.47 11.84 -2.02
N SER A 81 6.64 12.51 -1.20
CA SER A 81 6.37 13.95 -1.31
C SER A 81 7.64 14.79 -1.17
N THR A 82 8.50 14.45 -0.20
CA THR A 82 9.70 15.26 0.09
C THR A 82 10.87 14.97 -0.83
N GLN A 83 10.98 13.77 -1.38
CA GLN A 83 12.19 13.33 -2.08
C GLN A 83 11.97 13.07 -3.56
N VAL A 84 10.76 12.77 -3.99
CA VAL A 84 10.47 12.37 -5.38
C VAL A 84 9.55 13.34 -6.07
N ASP A 85 8.40 13.67 -5.48
CA ASP A 85 7.37 14.48 -6.13
C ASP A 85 6.74 15.47 -5.15
N SER A 86 7.23 16.70 -5.17
CA SER A 86 6.76 17.76 -4.29
C SER A 86 5.34 18.25 -4.60
N SER A 87 4.73 17.81 -5.71
CA SER A 87 3.33 18.12 -6.01
C SER A 87 2.37 17.31 -5.14
N VAL A 88 2.83 16.23 -4.52
CA VAL A 88 2.03 15.45 -3.57
C VAL A 88 2.01 16.19 -2.24
N PRO A 89 0.81 16.53 -1.70
CA PRO A 89 0.73 17.23 -0.42
C PRO A 89 1.27 16.39 0.73
N ARG A 90 1.87 17.05 1.70
CA ARG A 90 2.21 16.43 2.99
C ARG A 90 1.04 16.61 3.97
N TYR A 91 0.88 15.61 4.83
CA TYR A 91 -0.17 15.69 5.86
C TYR A 91 0.28 15.07 7.16
#